data_3afb28cfa67cdb4fa52fb822c8b6be0c
#
_entry.id   3afb28cfa67cdb4fa52fb822c8b6be0c
#
_cell.length_a   1.000
_cell.length_b   1.000
_cell.length_c   1.000
_cell.angle_alpha   90.00
_cell.angle_beta   90.00
_cell.angle_gamma   90.00
#
_symmetry.space_group_name_H-M   'P 1'
#
loop_
_entity.id
_entity.type
_entity.pdbx_description
1 polymer ?
#
loop_
_entity_poly.entity_id
_entity_poly.type
_entity_poly.pdbx_seq_one_letter_code
_entity_poly.pdbx_strand_id
1 'polypeptide(L)'
;MEPEAEIIRAQLFALRDEAYRTFHSALMPTVPPETVIGVRVPALRRLAKQLAGTAQAEVFLQALPHGYYEENNLHAFLIELIRDYDRALAETEAFLPYINNWATCDCFCPKVFAKHKKELLVPIRRWLDSGEVYTVRYGMEMLMRYYLDDAFRPEYLEWVADVRSTEYYINMMRAWYFATALAKQPDAALPWLTEKRLDLWTHNKAIQKAVESRRIPLGMKQLLRGLRIRS
;
A
#
# COMPACT_ATOMS: atom_id res chain seq x y z
N MET A 1 5.41 -13.39 25.40
CA MET A 1 5.98 -12.38 24.46
C MET A 1 7.46 -12.28 24.79
N GLU A 2 8.29 -12.20 23.76
CA GLU A 2 9.75 -12.08 23.96
C GLU A 2 10.06 -10.74 24.65
N PRO A 3 11.01 -10.70 25.62
CA PRO A 3 11.34 -9.48 26.37
C PRO A 3 11.70 -8.29 25.46
N GLU A 4 12.36 -8.54 24.34
CA GLU A 4 12.76 -7.54 23.36
C GLU A 4 11.54 -6.87 22.68
N ALA A 5 10.49 -7.61 22.41
CA ALA A 5 9.25 -7.07 21.85
C ALA A 5 8.53 -6.17 22.85
N GLU A 6 8.58 -6.49 24.15
CA GLU A 6 8.04 -5.64 25.22
C GLU A 6 8.81 -4.33 25.37
N ILE A 7 10.14 -4.36 25.24
CA ILE A 7 10.97 -3.16 25.27
C ILE A 7 10.61 -2.22 24.10
N ILE A 8 10.45 -2.77 22.88
CA ILE A 8 10.04 -1.97 21.71
C ILE A 8 8.64 -1.39 21.94
N ARG A 9 7.72 -2.17 22.47
CA ARG A 9 6.37 -1.68 22.80
C ARG A 9 6.41 -0.54 23.81
N ALA A 10 7.21 -0.63 24.86
CA ALA A 10 7.39 0.45 25.82
C ALA A 10 7.95 1.73 25.17
N GLN A 11 8.89 1.60 24.23
CA GLN A 11 9.39 2.74 23.43
C GLN A 11 8.28 3.37 22.57
N LEU A 12 7.40 2.57 21.96
CA LEU A 12 6.26 3.08 21.19
C LEU A 12 5.29 3.84 22.08
N PHE A 13 4.95 3.30 23.25
CA PHE A 13 4.08 3.99 24.21
C PHE A 13 4.68 5.31 24.73
N ALA A 14 5.99 5.39 24.90
CA ALA A 14 6.69 6.63 25.28
C ALA A 14 6.61 7.72 24.19
N LEU A 15 6.31 7.35 22.93
CA LEU A 15 6.16 8.27 21.80
C LEU A 15 4.68 8.63 21.51
N ARG A 16 3.75 8.20 22.37
CA ARG A 16 2.31 8.39 22.18
C ARG A 16 1.92 9.87 22.12
N ASP A 17 1.00 10.18 21.20
CA ASP A 17 0.32 11.46 21.04
C ASP A 17 -1.20 11.19 21.02
N GLU A 18 -1.89 11.56 22.11
CA GLU A 18 -3.32 11.24 22.28
C GLU A 18 -4.22 11.97 21.28
N ALA A 19 -3.88 13.21 20.94
CA ALA A 19 -4.65 13.97 19.94
C ALA A 19 -4.51 13.34 18.55
N TYR A 20 -3.30 12.88 18.22
CA TYR A 20 -3.07 12.17 16.98
C TYR A 20 -3.76 10.80 16.97
N ARG A 21 -3.74 10.06 18.08
CA ARG A 21 -4.46 8.80 18.25
C ARG A 21 -5.93 8.94 17.91
N THR A 22 -6.61 9.89 18.54
CA THR A 22 -8.04 10.15 18.32
C THR A 22 -8.33 10.48 16.86
N PHE A 23 -7.55 11.39 16.27
CA PHE A 23 -7.70 11.76 14.86
C PHE A 23 -7.46 10.58 13.91
N HIS A 24 -6.38 9.84 14.13
CA HIS A 24 -5.94 8.81 13.19
C HIS A 24 -6.82 7.56 13.23
N SER A 25 -7.28 7.15 14.43
CA SER A 25 -8.19 6.01 14.58
C SER A 25 -9.49 6.19 13.79
N ALA A 26 -10.01 7.42 13.70
CA ALA A 26 -11.22 7.71 12.93
C ALA A 26 -11.05 7.48 11.41
N LEU A 27 -9.82 7.47 10.91
CA LEU A 27 -9.53 7.24 9.48
C LEU A 27 -9.39 5.74 9.13
N MET A 28 -9.30 4.88 10.14
CA MET A 28 -9.04 3.44 9.97
C MET A 28 -10.15 2.60 10.63
N PRO A 29 -11.36 2.57 10.04
CA PRO A 29 -12.52 1.89 10.65
C PRO A 29 -12.34 0.37 10.79
N THR A 30 -11.36 -0.23 10.11
CA THR A 30 -11.04 -1.66 10.21
C THR A 30 -10.07 -1.98 11.35
N VAL A 31 -9.48 -0.96 12.00
CA VAL A 31 -8.54 -1.13 13.11
C VAL A 31 -9.24 -0.77 14.42
N PRO A 32 -9.33 -1.69 15.39
CA PRO A 32 -9.93 -1.38 16.70
C PRO A 32 -9.18 -0.24 17.38
N PRO A 33 -9.86 0.84 17.86
CA PRO A 33 -9.20 2.01 18.42
C PRO A 33 -8.29 1.73 19.63
N GLU A 34 -8.59 0.68 20.38
CA GLU A 34 -7.77 0.22 21.52
C GLU A 34 -6.42 -0.36 21.09
N THR A 35 -6.29 -0.79 19.84
CA THR A 35 -5.03 -1.28 19.27
C THR A 35 -4.18 -0.19 18.63
N VAL A 36 -4.60 1.07 18.72
CA VAL A 36 -3.86 2.23 18.22
C VAL A 36 -3.19 2.95 19.38
N ILE A 37 -1.85 3.03 19.37
CA ILE A 37 -1.06 3.75 20.39
C ILE A 37 -1.12 5.26 20.15
N GLY A 38 -1.02 5.69 18.89
CA GLY A 38 -1.02 7.10 18.50
C GLY A 38 0.39 7.65 18.26
N VAL A 39 1.29 6.88 17.64
CA VAL A 39 2.64 7.35 17.31
C VAL A 39 2.69 7.87 15.88
N ARG A 40 3.19 9.09 15.70
CA ARG A 40 3.30 9.71 14.38
C ARG A 40 4.34 9.00 13.50
N VAL A 41 4.04 8.82 12.21
CA VAL A 41 4.91 8.15 11.23
C VAL A 41 6.37 8.65 11.24
N PRO A 42 6.69 9.95 11.33
CA PRO A 42 8.08 10.38 11.41
C PRO A 42 8.83 9.86 12.65
N ALA A 43 8.14 9.69 13.79
CA ALA A 43 8.73 9.11 15.00
C ALA A 43 8.99 7.61 14.83
N LEU A 44 8.01 6.87 14.26
CA LEU A 44 8.17 5.45 13.92
C LEU A 44 9.36 5.22 12.97
N ARG A 45 9.49 6.02 11.93
CA ARG A 45 10.61 5.91 10.98
C ARG A 45 11.97 6.24 11.62
N ARG A 46 12.03 7.14 12.62
CA ARG A 46 13.26 7.37 13.39
C ARG A 46 13.60 6.16 14.26
N LEU A 47 12.61 5.60 14.95
CA LEU A 47 12.78 4.41 15.77
C LEU A 47 13.25 3.21 14.92
N ALA A 48 12.63 2.98 13.77
CA ALA A 48 13.04 1.93 12.83
C ALA A 48 14.53 2.07 12.43
N LYS A 49 14.99 3.29 12.14
CA LYS A 49 16.40 3.54 11.81
C LYS A 49 17.36 3.27 12.98
N GLN A 50 16.92 3.50 14.22
CA GLN A 50 17.73 3.24 15.43
C GLN A 50 17.85 1.73 15.68
N LEU A 51 16.77 0.98 15.41
CA LEU A 51 16.70 -0.46 15.64
C LEU A 51 17.31 -1.28 14.49
N ALA A 52 17.34 -0.75 13.28
CA ALA A 52 17.78 -1.49 12.10
C ALA A 52 19.15 -2.13 12.26
N GLY A 53 19.24 -3.46 12.06
CA GLY A 53 20.47 -4.25 12.20
C GLY A 53 20.85 -4.63 13.64
N THR A 54 20.00 -4.35 14.63
CA THR A 54 20.19 -4.82 16.01
C THR A 54 19.56 -6.19 16.22
N ALA A 55 20.07 -6.96 17.17
CA ALA A 55 19.47 -8.24 17.58
C ALA A 55 18.01 -8.06 18.04
N GLN A 56 17.69 -6.94 18.67
CA GLN A 56 16.34 -6.60 19.10
C GLN A 56 15.37 -6.47 17.93
N ALA A 57 15.80 -5.85 16.82
CA ALA A 57 14.98 -5.77 15.60
C ALA A 57 14.74 -7.14 14.96
N GLU A 58 15.74 -8.03 14.98
CA GLU A 58 15.60 -9.40 14.45
C GLU A 58 14.55 -10.19 15.25
N VAL A 59 14.61 -10.14 16.58
CA VAL A 59 13.60 -10.79 17.45
C VAL A 59 12.21 -10.19 17.20
N PHE A 60 12.11 -8.86 17.05
CA PHE A 60 10.85 -8.18 16.79
C PHE A 60 10.24 -8.58 15.44
N LEU A 61 11.04 -8.73 14.37
CA LEU A 61 10.57 -9.19 13.06
C LEU A 61 10.02 -10.63 13.10
N GLN A 62 10.50 -11.46 14.02
CA GLN A 62 9.98 -12.84 14.19
C GLN A 62 8.74 -12.90 15.10
N ALA A 63 8.40 -11.83 15.82
CA ALA A 63 7.33 -11.80 16.83
C ALA A 63 5.93 -11.49 16.23
N LEU A 64 5.60 -12.06 15.08
CA LEU A 64 4.27 -11.94 14.47
C LEU A 64 3.27 -12.92 15.12
N PRO A 65 1.98 -12.55 15.25
CA PRO A 65 1.37 -11.25 14.92
C PRO A 65 1.63 -10.16 15.98
N HIS A 66 1.65 -8.90 15.55
CA HIS A 66 1.73 -7.77 16.46
C HIS A 66 0.36 -7.38 17.03
N GLY A 67 0.35 -6.83 18.27
CA GLY A 67 -0.88 -6.43 18.96
C GLY A 67 -1.34 -5.02 18.64
N TYR A 68 -0.44 -4.14 18.15
CA TYR A 68 -0.73 -2.73 17.92
C TYR A 68 -0.45 -2.30 16.48
N TYR A 69 -1.26 -1.34 16.00
CA TYR A 69 -1.10 -0.74 14.67
C TYR A 69 0.31 -0.21 14.44
N GLU A 70 0.88 0.46 15.42
CA GLU A 70 2.22 1.03 15.31
C GLU A 70 3.33 -0.01 15.37
N GLU A 71 3.11 -1.15 15.99
CA GLU A 71 4.02 -2.30 15.88
C GLU A 71 4.04 -2.83 14.45
N ASN A 72 2.88 -2.96 13.79
CA ASN A 72 2.82 -3.33 12.37
C ASN A 72 3.53 -2.31 11.47
N ASN A 73 3.34 -1.01 11.72
CA ASN A 73 4.05 0.03 10.95
C ASN A 73 5.56 0.01 11.19
N LEU A 74 6.00 -0.21 12.44
CA LEU A 74 7.42 -0.34 12.76
C LEU A 74 8.04 -1.54 12.06
N HIS A 75 7.33 -2.68 12.05
CA HIS A 75 7.71 -3.89 11.32
C HIS A 75 7.92 -3.59 9.83
N ALA A 76 6.93 -2.98 9.19
CA ALA A 76 7.01 -2.54 7.79
C ALA A 76 8.24 -1.64 7.54
N PHE A 77 8.49 -0.66 8.42
CA PHE A 77 9.61 0.27 8.27
C PHE A 77 10.98 -0.37 8.55
N LEU A 78 11.06 -1.42 9.35
CA LEU A 78 12.27 -2.23 9.51
C LEU A 78 12.59 -3.01 8.23
N ILE A 79 11.58 -3.66 7.63
CA ILE A 79 11.75 -4.34 6.32
C ILE A 79 12.20 -3.35 5.23
N GLU A 80 11.66 -2.13 5.21
CA GLU A 80 12.08 -1.09 4.24
C GLU A 80 13.57 -0.76 4.28
N LEU A 81 14.25 -1.05 5.39
CA LEU A 81 15.68 -0.77 5.60
C LEU A 81 16.58 -1.95 5.24
N ILE A 82 16.01 -3.12 4.97
CA ILE A 82 16.76 -4.30 4.51
C ILE A 82 17.32 -4.01 3.11
N ARG A 83 18.61 -4.28 2.93
CA ARG A 83 19.31 -4.00 1.66
C ARG A 83 19.39 -5.21 0.73
N ASP A 84 19.32 -6.39 1.29
CA ASP A 84 19.28 -7.65 0.55
C ASP A 84 17.87 -7.88 0.01
N TYR A 85 17.76 -8.18 -1.30
CA TYR A 85 16.47 -8.33 -1.96
C TYR A 85 15.73 -9.59 -1.51
N ASP A 86 16.43 -10.72 -1.46
CA ASP A 86 15.79 -12.00 -1.15
C ASP A 86 15.28 -12.00 0.29
N ARG A 87 16.06 -11.44 1.22
CA ARG A 87 15.63 -11.24 2.59
C ARG A 87 14.45 -10.27 2.69
N ALA A 88 14.52 -9.11 2.04
CA ALA A 88 13.42 -8.15 2.06
C ALA A 88 12.12 -8.73 1.49
N LEU A 89 12.23 -9.56 0.44
CA LEU A 89 11.09 -10.25 -0.14
C LEU A 89 10.51 -11.28 0.84
N ALA A 90 11.36 -12.13 1.44
CA ALA A 90 10.93 -13.13 2.40
C ALA A 90 10.21 -12.51 3.62
N GLU A 91 10.80 -11.45 4.21
CA GLU A 91 10.18 -10.72 5.33
C GLU A 91 8.87 -10.03 4.90
N THR A 92 8.81 -9.48 3.67
CA THR A 92 7.57 -8.92 3.11
C THR A 92 6.48 -9.97 3.03
N GLU A 93 6.77 -11.14 2.46
CA GLU A 93 5.82 -12.23 2.30
C GLU A 93 5.35 -12.82 3.64
N ALA A 94 6.24 -12.89 4.62
CA ALA A 94 5.89 -13.29 5.98
C ALA A 94 4.97 -12.28 6.67
N PHE A 95 5.13 -10.98 6.37
CA PHE A 95 4.36 -9.90 7.00
C PHE A 95 3.01 -9.62 6.33
N LEU A 96 2.89 -9.76 5.01
CA LEU A 96 1.67 -9.42 4.26
C LEU A 96 0.37 -9.99 4.85
N PRO A 97 0.30 -11.25 5.35
CA PRO A 97 -0.92 -11.80 5.95
C PRO A 97 -1.41 -11.07 7.20
N TYR A 98 -0.55 -10.30 7.85
CA TYR A 98 -0.86 -9.58 9.08
C TYR A 98 -1.24 -8.11 8.84
N ILE A 99 -1.18 -7.63 7.61
CA ILE A 99 -1.65 -6.29 7.25
C ILE A 99 -3.17 -6.30 7.18
N ASN A 100 -3.81 -5.54 8.05
CA ASN A 100 -5.26 -5.48 8.20
C ASN A 100 -5.88 -4.11 7.90
N ASN A 101 -5.08 -3.17 7.37
CA ASN A 101 -5.52 -1.81 7.09
C ASN A 101 -4.75 -1.17 5.93
N TRP A 102 -5.40 -0.20 5.28
CA TRP A 102 -4.82 0.52 4.14
C TRP A 102 -3.63 1.40 4.52
N ALA A 103 -3.59 1.96 5.74
CA ALA A 103 -2.55 2.89 6.14
C ALA A 103 -1.19 2.20 6.29
N THR A 104 -1.14 1.00 6.89
CA THR A 104 0.06 0.16 6.93
C THR A 104 0.45 -0.30 5.52
N CYS A 105 -0.52 -0.80 4.74
CA CYS A 105 -0.29 -1.31 3.39
C CYS A 105 0.37 -0.25 2.49
N ASP A 106 -0.23 0.95 2.40
CA ASP A 106 0.20 1.99 1.47
C ASP A 106 1.49 2.71 1.91
N CYS A 107 1.83 2.65 3.21
CA CYS A 107 3.09 3.18 3.72
C CYS A 107 4.28 2.24 3.55
N PHE A 108 4.04 0.95 3.29
CA PHE A 108 5.05 -0.10 3.26
C PHE A 108 5.70 -0.24 1.89
N CYS A 109 7.00 0.06 1.78
CA CYS A 109 7.69 0.00 0.51
C CYS A 109 9.20 -0.23 0.68
N PRO A 110 9.69 -1.48 0.65
CA PRO A 110 11.11 -1.80 0.72
C PRO A 110 11.90 -1.12 -0.40
N LYS A 111 12.90 -0.32 -0.01
CA LYS A 111 13.68 0.48 -0.97
C LYS A 111 14.45 -0.34 -1.98
N VAL A 112 14.86 -1.55 -1.58
CA VAL A 112 15.60 -2.48 -2.44
C VAL A 112 14.80 -2.91 -3.65
N PHE A 113 13.46 -2.96 -3.58
CA PHE A 113 12.58 -3.35 -4.68
C PHE A 113 12.72 -2.43 -5.91
N ALA A 114 13.03 -1.16 -5.72
CA ALA A 114 13.28 -0.23 -6.82
C ALA A 114 14.43 -0.64 -7.75
N LYS A 115 15.39 -1.44 -7.24
CA LYS A 115 16.55 -1.93 -7.99
C LYS A 115 16.34 -3.30 -8.62
N HIS A 116 15.30 -4.01 -8.21
CA HIS A 116 15.00 -5.40 -8.61
C HIS A 116 13.63 -5.52 -9.30
N LYS A 117 13.32 -4.53 -10.17
CA LYS A 117 12.00 -4.46 -10.83
C LYS A 117 11.69 -5.70 -11.70
N LYS A 118 12.70 -6.36 -12.29
CA LYS A 118 12.45 -7.55 -13.10
C LYS A 118 12.05 -8.75 -12.23
N GLU A 119 12.79 -8.96 -11.16
CA GLU A 119 12.58 -10.04 -10.20
C GLU A 119 11.26 -9.85 -9.44
N LEU A 120 10.89 -8.62 -9.12
CA LEU A 120 9.69 -8.28 -8.34
C LEU A 120 8.37 -8.56 -9.10
N LEU A 121 8.37 -8.68 -10.42
CA LEU A 121 7.15 -8.96 -11.20
C LEU A 121 6.52 -10.32 -10.84
N VAL A 122 7.33 -11.33 -10.58
CA VAL A 122 6.84 -12.67 -10.23
C VAL A 122 6.11 -12.66 -8.87
N PRO A 123 6.69 -12.12 -7.78
CA PRO A 123 5.96 -11.92 -6.52
C PRO A 123 4.69 -11.07 -6.69
N ILE A 124 4.76 -9.96 -7.42
CA ILE A 124 3.59 -9.11 -7.64
C ILE A 124 2.44 -9.89 -8.27
N ARG A 125 2.70 -10.69 -9.30
CA ARG A 125 1.66 -11.50 -9.94
C ARG A 125 1.02 -12.46 -8.93
N ARG A 126 1.82 -13.15 -8.13
CA ARG A 126 1.35 -14.04 -7.06
C ARG A 126 0.50 -13.30 -6.01
N TRP A 127 0.91 -12.08 -5.63
CA TRP A 127 0.15 -11.26 -4.68
C TRP A 127 -1.21 -10.82 -5.24
N LEU A 128 -1.29 -10.48 -6.53
CA LEU A 128 -2.56 -10.14 -7.17
C LEU A 128 -3.53 -11.32 -7.21
N ASP A 129 -3.02 -12.54 -7.29
CA ASP A 129 -3.80 -13.78 -7.37
C ASP A 129 -4.08 -14.40 -5.98
N SER A 130 -3.60 -13.81 -4.88
CA SER A 130 -3.66 -14.39 -3.53
C SER A 130 -5.07 -14.49 -2.94
N GLY A 131 -5.99 -13.62 -3.35
CA GLY A 131 -7.31 -13.49 -2.75
C GLY A 131 -7.36 -12.71 -1.43
N GLU A 132 -6.21 -12.45 -0.79
CA GLU A 132 -6.11 -11.73 0.48
C GLU A 132 -6.14 -10.21 0.24
N VAL A 133 -7.07 -9.50 0.91
CA VAL A 133 -7.42 -8.11 0.62
C VAL A 133 -6.19 -7.19 0.55
N TYR A 134 -5.35 -7.21 1.56
CA TYR A 134 -4.22 -6.29 1.63
C TYR A 134 -2.99 -6.80 0.88
N THR A 135 -2.86 -8.11 0.66
CA THR A 135 -1.83 -8.67 -0.23
C THR A 135 -2.11 -8.30 -1.69
N VAL A 136 -3.36 -8.42 -2.15
CA VAL A 136 -3.78 -7.97 -3.49
C VAL A 136 -3.58 -6.46 -3.62
N ARG A 137 -4.00 -5.68 -2.61
CA ARG A 137 -3.80 -4.23 -2.59
C ARG A 137 -2.32 -3.87 -2.69
N TYR A 138 -1.46 -4.55 -1.94
CA TYR A 138 -0.01 -4.34 -1.96
C TYR A 138 0.60 -4.64 -3.34
N GLY A 139 0.19 -5.72 -3.99
CA GLY A 139 0.63 -6.03 -5.37
C GLY A 139 0.31 -4.89 -6.35
N MET A 140 -0.90 -4.33 -6.28
CA MET A 140 -1.28 -3.17 -7.10
C MET A 140 -0.50 -1.90 -6.71
N GLU A 141 -0.23 -1.68 -5.42
CA GLU A 141 0.60 -0.57 -4.95
C GLU A 141 2.02 -0.65 -5.52
N MET A 142 2.62 -1.85 -5.54
CA MET A 142 3.96 -2.05 -6.11
C MET A 142 3.97 -1.80 -7.62
N LEU A 143 2.94 -2.25 -8.36
CA LEU A 143 2.78 -1.89 -9.78
C LEU A 143 2.66 -0.38 -9.99
N MET A 144 1.82 0.29 -9.19
CA MET A 144 1.59 1.72 -9.28
C MET A 144 2.88 2.52 -9.01
N ARG A 145 3.69 2.07 -8.05
CA ARG A 145 4.88 2.75 -7.58
C ARG A 145 6.07 2.60 -8.52
N TYR A 146 6.27 1.42 -9.06
CA TYR A 146 7.51 1.08 -9.76
C TYR A 146 7.35 0.88 -11.26
N TYR A 147 6.11 0.69 -11.78
CA TYR A 147 5.89 0.28 -13.16
C TYR A 147 4.94 1.18 -13.94
N LEU A 148 4.64 2.37 -13.45
CA LEU A 148 3.89 3.38 -14.22
C LEU A 148 4.79 4.47 -14.85
N ASP A 149 6.12 4.39 -14.67
CA ASP A 149 7.11 5.27 -15.30
C ASP A 149 7.90 4.46 -16.34
N ASP A 150 9.23 4.55 -16.36
CA ASP A 150 10.13 3.95 -17.39
C ASP A 150 9.97 2.43 -17.57
N ALA A 151 9.52 1.72 -16.54
CA ALA A 151 9.28 0.28 -16.57
C ALA A 151 7.85 -0.09 -17.00
N PHE A 152 7.05 0.87 -17.48
CA PHE A 152 5.65 0.65 -17.86
C PHE A 152 5.52 -0.31 -19.04
N ARG A 153 4.51 -1.19 -18.92
CA ARG A 153 3.99 -2.02 -20.02
C ARG A 153 2.48 -2.04 -19.97
N PRO A 154 1.77 -2.00 -21.12
CA PRO A 154 0.31 -2.01 -21.17
C PRO A 154 -0.32 -3.20 -20.44
N GLU A 155 0.34 -4.34 -20.42
CA GLU A 155 -0.11 -5.58 -19.73
C GLU A 155 -0.35 -5.38 -18.23
N TYR A 156 0.32 -4.42 -17.58
CA TYR A 156 0.09 -4.16 -16.15
C TYR A 156 -1.27 -3.50 -15.87
N LEU A 157 -1.83 -2.79 -16.85
CA LEU A 157 -3.21 -2.31 -16.77
C LEU A 157 -4.20 -3.50 -16.80
N GLU A 158 -3.91 -4.50 -17.63
CA GLU A 158 -4.71 -5.72 -17.72
C GLU A 158 -4.65 -6.50 -16.41
N TRP A 159 -3.47 -6.69 -15.84
CA TRP A 159 -3.32 -7.39 -14.56
C TRP A 159 -4.19 -6.78 -13.45
N VAL A 160 -4.19 -5.44 -13.35
CA VAL A 160 -5.01 -4.75 -12.34
C VAL A 160 -6.51 -4.79 -12.71
N ALA A 161 -6.86 -4.70 -13.99
CA ALA A 161 -8.25 -4.79 -14.44
C ALA A 161 -8.85 -6.17 -14.21
N ASP A 162 -8.03 -7.23 -14.33
CA ASP A 162 -8.47 -8.63 -14.18
C ASP A 162 -8.72 -9.04 -12.72
N VAL A 163 -8.20 -8.28 -11.75
CA VAL A 163 -8.54 -8.49 -10.34
C VAL A 163 -10.04 -8.27 -10.15
N ARG A 164 -10.78 -9.34 -9.83
CA ARG A 164 -12.21 -9.30 -9.54
C ARG A 164 -12.44 -9.44 -8.04
N SER A 165 -13.15 -8.48 -7.45
CA SER A 165 -13.42 -8.50 -6.02
C SER A 165 -14.65 -7.67 -5.67
N THR A 166 -15.34 -8.05 -4.59
CA THR A 166 -16.37 -7.25 -3.94
C THR A 166 -15.79 -6.37 -2.82
N GLU A 167 -14.52 -6.59 -2.45
CA GLU A 167 -13.85 -5.90 -1.36
C GLU A 167 -13.57 -4.44 -1.69
N TYR A 168 -14.04 -3.55 -0.81
CA TYR A 168 -13.92 -2.10 -0.98
C TYR A 168 -12.46 -1.65 -1.17
N TYR A 169 -11.54 -2.16 -0.34
CA TYR A 169 -10.14 -1.71 -0.36
C TYR A 169 -9.37 -2.21 -1.57
N ILE A 170 -9.73 -3.36 -2.14
CA ILE A 170 -9.21 -3.83 -3.43
C ILE A 170 -9.71 -2.91 -4.55
N ASN A 171 -11.02 -2.72 -4.65
CA ASN A 171 -11.62 -1.90 -5.71
C ASN A 171 -11.18 -0.43 -5.64
N MET A 172 -10.97 0.11 -4.43
CA MET A 172 -10.44 1.45 -4.24
C MET A 172 -8.99 1.56 -4.76
N MET A 173 -8.16 0.55 -4.57
CA MET A 173 -6.79 0.54 -5.11
C MET A 173 -6.80 0.38 -6.63
N ARG A 174 -7.67 -0.45 -7.22
CA ARG A 174 -7.87 -0.53 -8.67
C ARG A 174 -8.19 0.84 -9.26
N ALA A 175 -9.16 1.54 -8.66
CA ALA A 175 -9.54 2.88 -9.09
C ALA A 175 -8.38 3.89 -8.96
N TRP A 176 -7.60 3.81 -7.88
CA TRP A 176 -6.45 4.68 -7.68
C TRP A 176 -5.32 4.37 -8.67
N TYR A 177 -5.09 3.11 -8.95
CA TYR A 177 -4.12 2.69 -9.97
C TYR A 177 -4.46 3.27 -11.34
N PHE A 178 -5.71 3.13 -11.82
CA PHE A 178 -6.14 3.70 -13.11
C PHE A 178 -6.09 5.23 -13.12
N ALA A 179 -6.47 5.89 -12.03
CA ALA A 179 -6.33 7.35 -11.91
C ALA A 179 -4.86 7.81 -11.97
N THR A 180 -3.94 7.03 -11.40
CA THR A 180 -2.51 7.32 -11.47
C THR A 180 -1.95 7.00 -12.85
N ALA A 181 -2.41 5.91 -13.47
CA ALA A 181 -2.03 5.56 -14.84
C ALA A 181 -2.48 6.63 -15.84
N LEU A 182 -3.68 7.21 -15.70
CA LEU A 182 -4.12 8.35 -16.51
C LEU A 182 -3.20 9.57 -16.41
N ALA A 183 -2.56 9.77 -15.26
CA ALA A 183 -1.63 10.88 -15.07
C ALA A 183 -0.24 10.61 -15.66
N LYS A 184 0.20 9.34 -15.71
CA LYS A 184 1.55 8.95 -16.10
C LYS A 184 1.63 8.37 -17.52
N GLN A 185 0.58 7.63 -17.92
CA GLN A 185 0.48 6.90 -19.19
C GLN A 185 -0.90 7.13 -19.82
N PRO A 186 -1.27 8.41 -20.16
CA PRO A 186 -2.63 8.75 -20.59
C PRO A 186 -3.06 7.99 -21.82
N ASP A 187 -2.17 7.81 -22.81
CA ASP A 187 -2.49 7.15 -24.09
C ASP A 187 -2.84 5.66 -23.89
N ALA A 188 -2.19 4.99 -22.94
CA ALA A 188 -2.47 3.60 -22.64
C ALA A 188 -3.67 3.42 -21.70
N ALA A 189 -3.88 4.36 -20.77
CA ALA A 189 -4.93 4.25 -19.75
C ALA A 189 -6.29 4.78 -20.19
N LEU A 190 -6.34 5.80 -21.05
CA LEU A 190 -7.59 6.42 -21.50
C LEU A 190 -8.54 5.44 -22.22
N PRO A 191 -8.07 4.52 -23.08
CA PRO A 191 -8.92 3.52 -23.73
C PRO A 191 -9.72 2.66 -22.74
N TRP A 192 -9.19 2.37 -21.54
CA TRP A 192 -9.91 1.61 -20.51
C TRP A 192 -11.20 2.29 -20.04
N LEU A 193 -11.25 3.62 -20.13
CA LEU A 193 -12.44 4.41 -19.78
C LEU A 193 -13.31 4.70 -20.99
N THR A 194 -12.74 5.08 -22.13
CA THR A 194 -13.53 5.39 -23.35
C THR A 194 -14.26 4.16 -23.88
N GLU A 195 -13.66 2.98 -23.77
CA GLU A 195 -14.22 1.70 -24.20
C GLU A 195 -14.95 0.95 -23.05
N LYS A 196 -15.04 1.56 -21.85
CA LYS A 196 -15.74 1.02 -20.67
C LYS A 196 -15.29 -0.40 -20.29
N ARG A 197 -13.97 -0.65 -20.30
CA ARG A 197 -13.39 -1.98 -20.02
C ARG A 197 -13.40 -2.34 -18.52
N LEU A 198 -13.60 -1.36 -17.62
CA LEU A 198 -13.68 -1.56 -16.18
C LEU A 198 -15.11 -1.80 -15.73
N ASP A 199 -15.31 -2.48 -14.59
CA ASP A 199 -16.61 -2.53 -13.95
C ASP A 199 -17.10 -1.13 -13.58
N LEU A 200 -18.43 -0.96 -13.49
CA LEU A 200 -19.09 0.33 -13.28
C LEU A 200 -18.52 1.12 -12.09
N TRP A 201 -18.31 0.44 -10.95
CA TRP A 201 -17.84 1.11 -9.75
C TRP A 201 -16.39 1.60 -9.90
N THR A 202 -15.49 0.73 -10.36
CA THR A 202 -14.08 1.07 -10.58
C THR A 202 -13.92 2.15 -11.64
N HIS A 203 -14.69 2.07 -12.74
CA HIS A 203 -14.72 3.08 -13.80
C HIS A 203 -15.04 4.47 -13.25
N ASN A 204 -16.18 4.61 -12.58
CA ASN A 204 -16.62 5.90 -12.05
C ASN A 204 -15.70 6.42 -10.92
N LYS A 205 -15.17 5.52 -10.10
CA LYS A 205 -14.26 5.86 -9.02
C LYS A 205 -12.88 6.29 -9.53
N ALA A 206 -12.36 5.65 -10.59
CA ALA A 206 -11.12 6.06 -11.25
C ALA A 206 -11.26 7.48 -11.85
N ILE A 207 -12.37 7.76 -12.53
CA ILE A 207 -12.68 9.10 -13.03
C ILE A 207 -12.72 10.11 -11.88
N GLN A 208 -13.42 9.80 -10.78
CA GLN A 208 -13.49 10.68 -9.62
C GLN A 208 -12.09 11.02 -9.11
N LYS A 209 -11.26 10.02 -8.84
CA LYS A 209 -9.88 10.21 -8.34
C LYS A 209 -9.00 10.98 -9.33
N ALA A 210 -9.13 10.71 -10.63
CA ALA A 210 -8.40 11.43 -11.66
C ALA A 210 -8.80 12.93 -11.71
N VAL A 211 -10.09 13.24 -11.60
CA VAL A 211 -10.59 14.62 -11.58
C VAL A 211 -10.11 15.37 -10.31
N GLU A 212 -10.02 14.70 -9.17
CA GLU A 212 -9.49 15.26 -7.92
C GLU A 212 -7.97 15.48 -7.98
N SER A 213 -7.25 14.73 -8.80
CA SER A 213 -5.79 14.79 -8.91
C SER A 213 -5.30 16.13 -9.48
N ARG A 214 -4.28 16.72 -8.87
CA ARG A 214 -3.58 17.90 -9.40
C ARG A 214 -2.68 17.60 -10.60
N ARG A 215 -2.41 16.32 -10.87
CA ARG A 215 -1.53 15.86 -11.96
C ARG A 215 -2.26 15.75 -13.30
N ILE A 216 -3.59 15.77 -13.31
CA ILE A 216 -4.40 15.65 -14.53
C ILE A 216 -4.74 17.04 -15.06
N PRO A 217 -4.43 17.36 -16.34
CA PRO A 217 -4.75 18.64 -16.97
C PRO A 217 -6.26 18.92 -17.03
N LEU A 218 -6.65 20.20 -17.03
CA LEU A 218 -8.05 20.61 -17.02
C LEU A 218 -8.87 20.06 -18.20
N GLY A 219 -8.32 20.06 -19.40
CA GLY A 219 -8.97 19.47 -20.58
C GLY A 219 -9.26 17.99 -20.43
N MET A 220 -8.29 17.22 -19.90
CA MET A 220 -8.49 15.81 -19.59
C MET A 220 -9.57 15.61 -18.52
N LYS A 221 -9.61 16.45 -17.48
CA LYS A 221 -10.66 16.38 -16.44
C LYS A 221 -12.07 16.61 -17.04
N GLN A 222 -12.20 17.52 -18.00
CA GLN A 222 -13.49 17.77 -18.70
C GLN A 222 -13.90 16.53 -19.50
N LEU A 223 -12.99 15.94 -20.27
CA LEU A 223 -13.23 14.70 -21.01
C LEU A 223 -13.69 13.59 -20.05
N LEU A 224 -12.94 13.35 -18.99
CA LEU A 224 -13.22 12.30 -18.01
C LEU A 224 -14.59 12.46 -17.34
N ARG A 225 -15.03 13.68 -17.03
CA ARG A 225 -16.39 13.93 -16.49
C ARG A 225 -17.48 13.48 -17.47
N GLY A 226 -17.25 13.66 -18.78
CA GLY A 226 -18.18 13.20 -19.85
C GLY A 226 -18.23 11.68 -19.99
N LEU A 227 -17.21 10.96 -19.54
CA LEU A 227 -17.15 9.49 -19.63
C LEU A 227 -17.81 8.78 -18.43
N ARG A 228 -18.27 9.50 -17.40
CA ARG A 228 -18.97 8.87 -16.27
C ARG A 228 -20.22 8.14 -16.73
N ILE A 229 -20.38 6.93 -16.26
CA ILE A 229 -21.57 6.11 -16.53
C ILE A 229 -22.61 6.44 -15.45
N ARG A 230 -23.80 6.87 -15.87
CA ARG A 230 -24.94 7.09 -14.96
C ARG A 230 -25.52 5.73 -14.59
N SER A 231 -25.71 5.48 -13.30
CA SER A 231 -26.47 4.33 -12.78
C SER A 231 -27.96 4.58 -12.89
#